data_6d9f5aebc8e1fea9b7fc2fe56bc0a9a2
#
_entry.id   6d9f5aebc8e1fea9b7fc2fe56bc0a9a2
#
_cell.length_a   1.000
_cell.length_b   1.000
_cell.length_c   1.000
_cell.angle_alpha   90.00
_cell.angle_beta   90.00
_cell.angle_gamma   90.00
#
_symmetry.space_group_name_H-M   'P 1'
#
loop_
_entity.id
_entity.type
_entity.pdbx_description
1 polymer ?
#
loop_
_entity_poly.entity_id
_entity_poly.type
_entity_poly.pdbx_seq_one_letter_code
_entity_poly.pdbx_strand_id
1 'polypeptide(L)'
;MDETGLNGDNLVLAKAVNRIGDSVREAVETSMKDERLKADLITNVSHDLKTPLTSIINYVDLIKRERVDNPKVQEYIEVLDTKSQRLKQLTEDLLEASKISSGNIVLHMERINLVELLNQTLGEFSEKFEQKGLISVVNAPSQAVYVLADSRRSYRVMENLFNNIYKYALEGTRIYIDLGFTEWKSADGSGSQAGVFLSLKNISAMELNVAPEELTERFIRGDESRTTEGSGLGLSIAKNLTEAMNGMFEISIDGDLFKVVLVFPKMDDVKPQTEV
;
A
#
# COMPACT_ATOMS: atom_id res chain seq x y z
N MET A 1 29.89 -10.33 -22.68
CA MET A 1 31.03 -9.74 -23.41
C MET A 1 31.28 -10.52 -24.69
N ASP A 2 31.64 -9.83 -25.77
CA ASP A 2 32.06 -10.51 -27.01
C ASP A 2 33.43 -11.18 -26.78
N GLU A 3 33.56 -12.47 -27.08
CA GLU A 3 34.77 -13.26 -26.89
C GLU A 3 35.62 -13.31 -28.16
N THR A 4 35.13 -12.78 -29.27
CA THR A 4 35.81 -12.78 -30.58
C THR A 4 37.00 -11.82 -30.55
N GLY A 5 38.22 -12.40 -30.79
CA GLY A 5 39.46 -11.62 -30.84
C GLY A 5 40.23 -11.48 -29.53
N LEU A 6 39.75 -12.05 -28.42
CA LEU A 6 40.43 -12.05 -27.13
C LEU A 6 41.36 -13.27 -27.00
N ASN A 7 42.59 -13.05 -26.50
CA ASN A 7 43.58 -14.09 -26.26
C ASN A 7 44.11 -14.03 -24.81
N GLY A 8 44.62 -15.17 -24.33
CA GLY A 8 45.25 -15.28 -23.01
C GLY A 8 44.33 -14.95 -21.84
N ASP A 9 44.84 -14.19 -20.89
CA ASP A 9 44.14 -13.86 -19.63
C ASP A 9 42.85 -13.08 -19.88
N ASN A 10 42.78 -12.25 -20.92
CA ASN A 10 41.59 -11.51 -21.30
C ASN A 10 40.45 -12.43 -21.76
N LEU A 11 40.73 -13.52 -22.44
CA LEU A 11 39.73 -14.52 -22.84
C LEU A 11 39.20 -15.27 -21.61
N VAL A 12 40.11 -15.63 -20.67
CA VAL A 12 39.73 -16.30 -19.41
C VAL A 12 38.81 -15.39 -18.58
N LEU A 13 39.15 -14.10 -18.48
CA LEU A 13 38.34 -13.10 -17.77
C LEU A 13 36.97 -12.92 -18.45
N ALA A 14 36.92 -12.77 -19.76
CA ALA A 14 35.66 -12.64 -20.50
C ALA A 14 34.74 -13.84 -20.31
N LYS A 15 35.27 -15.06 -20.34
CA LYS A 15 34.53 -16.29 -20.07
C LYS A 15 34.02 -16.36 -18.63
N ALA A 16 34.83 -15.91 -17.65
CA ALA A 16 34.41 -15.86 -16.24
C ALA A 16 33.26 -14.86 -16.05
N VAL A 17 33.36 -13.67 -16.64
CA VAL A 17 32.31 -12.63 -16.57
C VAL A 17 31.02 -13.10 -17.24
N ASN A 18 31.11 -13.73 -18.43
CA ASN A 18 29.93 -14.27 -19.11
C ASN A 18 29.27 -15.37 -18.28
N ARG A 19 30.06 -16.28 -17.68
CA ARG A 19 29.52 -17.35 -16.80
C ARG A 19 28.84 -16.79 -15.56
N ILE A 20 29.41 -15.75 -14.94
CA ILE A 20 28.77 -15.05 -13.82
C ILE A 20 27.47 -14.41 -14.31
N GLY A 21 27.46 -13.74 -15.46
CA GLY A 21 26.27 -13.15 -16.06
C GLY A 21 25.16 -14.17 -16.31
N ASP A 22 25.51 -15.34 -16.85
CA ASP A 22 24.55 -16.43 -17.09
C ASP A 22 24.00 -17.01 -15.77
N SER A 23 24.87 -17.24 -14.78
CA SER A 23 24.45 -17.72 -13.46
C SER A 23 23.54 -16.73 -12.72
N VAL A 24 23.82 -15.43 -12.81
CA VAL A 24 22.96 -14.37 -12.23
C VAL A 24 21.61 -14.34 -12.95
N ARG A 25 21.61 -14.44 -14.29
CA ARG A 25 20.36 -14.48 -15.06
C ARG A 25 19.51 -15.69 -14.68
N GLU A 26 20.09 -16.88 -14.60
CA GLU A 26 19.38 -18.11 -14.21
C GLU A 26 18.85 -18.02 -12.78
N ALA A 27 19.62 -17.45 -11.85
CA ALA A 27 19.16 -17.22 -10.47
C ALA A 27 17.97 -16.23 -10.41
N VAL A 28 18.03 -15.14 -11.19
CA VAL A 28 16.93 -14.17 -11.27
C VAL A 28 15.69 -14.79 -11.91
N GLU A 29 15.83 -15.53 -13.02
CA GLU A 29 14.70 -16.22 -13.67
C GLU A 29 14.05 -17.24 -12.73
N THR A 30 14.84 -18.00 -11.99
CA THR A 30 14.34 -18.97 -10.99
C THR A 30 13.61 -18.25 -9.87
N SER A 31 14.19 -17.18 -9.32
CA SER A 31 13.53 -16.38 -8.29
C SER A 31 12.22 -15.78 -8.76
N MET A 32 12.18 -15.23 -9.97
CA MET A 32 10.93 -14.69 -10.55
C MET A 32 9.87 -15.77 -10.78
N LYS A 33 10.28 -16.99 -11.17
CA LYS A 33 9.37 -18.11 -11.34
C LYS A 33 8.78 -18.57 -10.01
N ASP A 34 9.60 -18.64 -8.97
CA ASP A 34 9.16 -18.98 -7.62
C ASP A 34 8.18 -17.95 -7.06
N GLU A 35 8.45 -16.66 -7.27
CA GLU A 35 7.52 -15.59 -6.86
C GLU A 35 6.18 -15.65 -7.61
N ARG A 36 6.18 -15.95 -8.90
CA ARG A 36 4.96 -16.15 -9.67
C ARG A 36 4.17 -17.37 -9.17
N LEU A 37 4.84 -18.49 -8.93
CA LEU A 37 4.19 -19.68 -8.39
C LEU A 37 3.56 -19.42 -7.01
N LYS A 38 4.24 -18.71 -6.12
CA LYS A 38 3.70 -18.30 -4.83
C LYS A 38 2.47 -17.41 -5.02
N ALA A 39 2.52 -16.45 -5.95
CA ALA A 39 1.41 -15.55 -6.23
C ALA A 39 0.18 -16.29 -6.81
N ASP A 40 0.40 -17.24 -7.72
CA ASP A 40 -0.67 -18.07 -8.30
C ASP A 40 -1.32 -18.97 -7.24
N LEU A 41 -0.52 -19.59 -6.37
CA LEU A 41 -1.02 -20.36 -5.23
C LEU A 41 -1.86 -19.51 -4.29
N ILE A 42 -1.38 -18.33 -3.90
CA ILE A 42 -2.10 -17.40 -3.04
C ILE A 42 -3.41 -16.97 -3.71
N THR A 43 -3.39 -16.70 -5.01
CA THR A 43 -4.57 -16.29 -5.79
C THR A 43 -5.64 -17.40 -5.77
N ASN A 44 -5.25 -18.65 -6.03
CA ASN A 44 -6.16 -19.78 -6.05
C ASN A 44 -6.75 -20.06 -4.65
N VAL A 45 -5.89 -20.10 -3.63
CA VAL A 45 -6.34 -20.31 -2.24
C VAL A 45 -7.27 -19.18 -1.78
N SER A 46 -6.98 -17.93 -2.12
CA SER A 46 -7.82 -16.79 -1.74
C SER A 46 -9.19 -16.84 -2.44
N HIS A 47 -9.23 -17.27 -3.70
CA HIS A 47 -10.50 -17.47 -4.40
C HIS A 47 -11.34 -18.57 -3.72
N ASP A 48 -10.71 -19.68 -3.37
CA ASP A 48 -11.37 -20.81 -2.73
C ASP A 48 -11.83 -20.50 -1.30
N LEU A 49 -11.17 -19.57 -0.62
CA LEU A 49 -11.59 -19.04 0.68
C LEU A 49 -12.74 -18.02 0.57
N LYS A 50 -12.81 -17.25 -0.50
CA LYS A 50 -13.83 -16.21 -0.69
C LYS A 50 -15.25 -16.78 -0.73
N THR A 51 -15.45 -17.92 -1.39
CA THR A 51 -16.76 -18.55 -1.57
C THR A 51 -17.39 -18.99 -0.23
N PRO A 52 -16.75 -19.84 0.60
CA PRO A 52 -17.31 -20.25 1.89
C PRO A 52 -17.45 -19.06 2.85
N LEU A 53 -16.55 -18.09 2.79
CA LEU A 53 -16.61 -16.90 3.64
C LEU A 53 -17.80 -16.01 3.29
N THR A 54 -18.09 -15.81 1.99
CA THR A 54 -19.30 -15.10 1.56
C THR A 54 -20.56 -15.80 2.08
N SER A 55 -20.60 -17.14 2.09
CA SER A 55 -21.70 -17.89 2.65
C SER A 55 -21.83 -17.65 4.16
N ILE A 56 -20.74 -17.68 4.91
CA ILE A 56 -20.75 -17.40 6.36
C ILE A 56 -21.32 -16.01 6.63
N ILE A 57 -20.85 -14.99 5.92
CA ILE A 57 -21.33 -13.61 6.08
C ILE A 57 -22.82 -13.53 5.80
N ASN A 58 -23.30 -14.14 4.71
CA ASN A 58 -24.71 -14.13 4.36
C ASN A 58 -25.58 -14.81 5.43
N TYR A 59 -25.14 -15.95 6.00
CA TYR A 59 -25.88 -16.60 7.08
C TYR A 59 -25.87 -15.79 8.37
N VAL A 60 -24.75 -15.13 8.72
CA VAL A 60 -24.71 -14.20 9.86
C VAL A 60 -25.68 -13.06 9.66
N ASP A 61 -25.76 -12.47 8.46
CA ASP A 61 -26.72 -11.40 8.13
C ASP A 61 -28.17 -11.90 8.24
N LEU A 62 -28.46 -13.11 7.78
CA LEU A 62 -29.79 -13.69 7.90
C LEU A 62 -30.19 -13.90 9.37
N ILE A 63 -29.30 -14.44 10.20
CA ILE A 63 -29.54 -14.63 11.63
C ILE A 63 -29.74 -13.28 12.35
N LYS A 64 -28.98 -12.23 11.99
CA LYS A 64 -29.18 -10.86 12.51
C LYS A 64 -30.60 -10.35 12.21
N ARG A 65 -31.15 -10.64 11.04
CA ARG A 65 -32.51 -10.22 10.63
C ARG A 65 -33.61 -10.95 11.37
N GLU A 66 -33.38 -12.19 11.82
CA GLU A 66 -34.36 -12.99 12.59
C GLU A 66 -34.63 -12.46 14.01
N ARG A 67 -33.93 -11.40 14.46
CA ARG A 67 -34.08 -10.73 15.75
C ARG A 67 -34.22 -11.71 16.92
N VAL A 68 -33.22 -12.58 17.06
CA VAL A 68 -33.18 -13.55 18.17
C VAL A 68 -33.24 -12.81 19.51
N ASP A 69 -34.28 -13.06 20.30
CA ASP A 69 -34.53 -12.39 21.58
C ASP A 69 -33.72 -13.04 22.71
N ASN A 70 -32.38 -13.09 22.50
CA ASN A 70 -31.42 -13.55 23.50
C ASN A 70 -30.15 -12.71 23.42
N PRO A 71 -29.85 -11.88 24.43
CA PRO A 71 -28.71 -10.96 24.41
C PRO A 71 -27.36 -11.65 24.20
N LYS A 72 -27.17 -12.86 24.75
CA LYS A 72 -25.94 -13.62 24.53
C LYS A 72 -25.80 -14.11 23.10
N VAL A 73 -26.90 -14.50 22.46
CA VAL A 73 -26.88 -14.91 21.05
C VAL A 73 -26.59 -13.73 20.16
N GLN A 74 -27.15 -12.54 20.46
CA GLN A 74 -26.84 -11.33 19.74
C GLN A 74 -25.35 -10.96 19.85
N GLU A 75 -24.76 -11.04 21.04
CA GLU A 75 -23.31 -10.84 21.24
C GLU A 75 -22.48 -11.82 20.41
N TYR A 76 -22.85 -13.11 20.37
CA TYR A 76 -22.13 -14.10 19.55
C TYR A 76 -22.24 -13.82 18.05
N ILE A 77 -23.40 -13.34 17.60
CA ILE A 77 -23.61 -12.97 16.20
C ILE A 77 -22.75 -11.76 15.82
N GLU A 78 -22.65 -10.75 16.69
CA GLU A 78 -21.80 -9.59 16.46
C GLU A 78 -20.31 -9.97 16.38
N VAL A 79 -19.86 -10.87 17.25
CA VAL A 79 -18.51 -11.42 17.20
C VAL A 79 -18.26 -12.16 15.88
N LEU A 80 -19.21 -13.03 15.47
CA LEU A 80 -19.10 -13.78 14.21
C LEU A 80 -19.07 -12.85 13.00
N ASP A 81 -19.92 -11.84 12.97
CA ASP A 81 -19.95 -10.84 11.91
C ASP A 81 -18.60 -10.12 11.82
N THR A 82 -18.13 -9.57 12.93
CA THR A 82 -16.83 -8.89 13.00
C THR A 82 -15.69 -9.77 12.51
N LYS A 83 -15.63 -11.02 12.97
CA LYS A 83 -14.57 -11.98 12.57
C LYS A 83 -14.68 -12.39 11.10
N SER A 84 -15.90 -12.54 10.59
CA SER A 84 -16.14 -12.89 9.17
C SER A 84 -15.76 -11.75 8.24
N GLN A 85 -16.14 -10.52 8.55
CA GLN A 85 -15.75 -9.33 7.78
C GLN A 85 -14.23 -9.13 7.80
N ARG A 86 -13.61 -9.36 8.94
CA ARG A 86 -12.15 -9.30 9.06
C ARG A 86 -11.46 -10.34 8.19
N LEU A 87 -11.95 -11.60 8.19
CA LEU A 87 -11.35 -12.65 7.36
C LEU A 87 -11.52 -12.34 5.87
N LYS A 88 -12.66 -11.75 5.48
CA LYS A 88 -12.89 -11.23 4.12
C LYS A 88 -11.82 -10.21 3.74
N GLN A 89 -11.59 -9.21 4.58
CA GLN A 89 -10.58 -8.17 4.35
C GLN A 89 -9.17 -8.76 4.23
N LEU A 90 -8.81 -9.72 5.11
CA LEU A 90 -7.51 -10.39 5.05
C LEU A 90 -7.30 -11.17 3.74
N THR A 91 -8.33 -11.85 3.25
CA THR A 91 -8.25 -12.59 1.98
C THR A 91 -8.16 -11.64 0.78
N GLU A 92 -8.87 -10.52 0.81
CA GLU A 92 -8.79 -9.48 -0.22
C GLU A 92 -7.40 -8.80 -0.24
N ASP A 93 -6.87 -8.44 0.92
CA ASP A 93 -5.52 -7.87 1.07
C ASP A 93 -4.45 -8.83 0.55
N LEU A 94 -4.56 -10.13 0.90
CA LEU A 94 -3.62 -11.16 0.45
C LEU A 94 -3.65 -11.34 -1.07
N LEU A 95 -4.84 -11.35 -1.66
CA LEU A 95 -5.05 -11.45 -3.10
C LEU A 95 -4.46 -10.24 -3.83
N GLU A 96 -4.69 -9.04 -3.30
CA GLU A 96 -4.14 -7.79 -3.85
C GLU A 96 -2.62 -7.79 -3.79
N ALA A 97 -2.03 -8.10 -2.63
CA ALA A 97 -0.58 -8.20 -2.47
C ALA A 97 0.05 -9.24 -3.41
N SER A 98 -0.63 -10.36 -3.65
CA SER A 98 -0.20 -11.41 -4.60
C SER A 98 -0.19 -10.91 -6.04
N LYS A 99 -1.27 -10.24 -6.49
CA LYS A 99 -1.37 -9.68 -7.85
C LYS A 99 -0.32 -8.62 -8.13
N ILE A 100 -0.03 -7.78 -7.15
CA ILE A 100 1.00 -6.75 -7.27
C ILE A 100 2.38 -7.39 -7.42
N SER A 101 2.71 -8.37 -6.57
CA SER A 101 4.00 -9.08 -6.63
C SER A 101 4.25 -9.82 -7.93
N SER A 102 3.22 -10.44 -8.50
CA SER A 102 3.35 -11.17 -9.76
C SER A 102 3.40 -10.25 -10.98
N GLY A 103 3.28 -8.91 -10.79
CA GLY A 103 3.19 -7.97 -11.89
C GLY A 103 1.87 -8.06 -12.68
N ASN A 104 0.89 -8.81 -12.19
CA ASN A 104 -0.39 -9.04 -12.86
C ASN A 104 -1.46 -8.00 -12.48
N ILE A 105 -1.05 -6.85 -11.93
CA ILE A 105 -1.98 -5.78 -11.65
C ILE A 105 -2.29 -4.98 -12.91
N VAL A 106 -3.57 -4.82 -13.21
CA VAL A 106 -4.02 -3.93 -14.28
C VAL A 106 -4.31 -2.58 -13.64
N LEU A 107 -3.65 -1.53 -14.15
CA LEU A 107 -3.81 -0.14 -13.71
C LEU A 107 -4.56 0.64 -14.79
N HIS A 108 -5.54 1.40 -14.36
CA HIS A 108 -6.27 2.36 -15.18
C HIS A 108 -5.77 3.78 -14.87
N MET A 109 -4.63 4.13 -15.49
CA MET A 109 -3.96 5.41 -15.26
C MET A 109 -4.78 6.55 -15.85
N GLU A 110 -5.17 7.48 -15.00
CA GLU A 110 -5.96 8.66 -15.36
C GLU A 110 -5.48 9.92 -14.63
N ARG A 111 -5.92 11.08 -15.06
CA ARG A 111 -5.62 12.34 -14.38
C ARG A 111 -6.49 12.48 -13.16
N ILE A 112 -5.90 12.40 -11.97
CA ILE A 112 -6.62 12.52 -10.69
C ILE A 112 -6.23 13.80 -9.95
N ASN A 113 -7.20 14.40 -9.26
CA ASN A 113 -6.97 15.53 -8.35
C ASN A 113 -6.66 15.00 -6.94
N LEU A 114 -5.40 15.10 -6.52
CA LEU A 114 -4.97 14.60 -5.20
C LEU A 114 -5.58 15.39 -4.04
N VAL A 115 -5.86 16.69 -4.21
CA VAL A 115 -6.53 17.50 -3.17
C VAL A 115 -7.95 17.00 -2.92
N GLU A 116 -8.68 16.68 -3.97
CA GLU A 116 -10.04 16.15 -3.89
C GLU A 116 -10.06 14.75 -3.27
N LEU A 117 -9.17 13.87 -3.72
CA LEU A 117 -9.03 12.53 -3.18
C LEU A 117 -8.67 12.56 -1.68
N LEU A 118 -7.75 13.43 -1.28
CA LEU A 118 -7.39 13.63 0.12
C LEU A 118 -8.59 14.08 0.94
N ASN A 119 -9.32 15.10 0.48
CA ASN A 119 -10.48 15.64 1.20
C ASN A 119 -11.60 14.60 1.33
N GLN A 120 -11.88 13.84 0.26
CA GLN A 120 -12.85 12.76 0.30
C GLN A 120 -12.47 11.71 1.35
N THR A 121 -11.25 11.17 1.27
CA THR A 121 -10.81 10.12 2.19
C THR A 121 -10.75 10.63 3.63
N LEU A 122 -10.30 11.86 3.85
CA LEU A 122 -10.28 12.47 5.19
C LEU A 122 -11.70 12.63 5.75
N GLY A 123 -12.67 13.02 4.92
CA GLY A 123 -14.08 13.08 5.32
C GLY A 123 -14.62 11.74 5.80
N GLU A 124 -14.28 10.65 5.12
CA GLU A 124 -14.70 9.29 5.49
C GLU A 124 -14.06 8.81 6.82
N PHE A 125 -12.88 9.31 7.16
CA PHE A 125 -12.17 8.96 8.40
C PHE A 125 -12.40 9.93 9.56
N SER A 126 -13.05 11.06 9.34
CA SER A 126 -13.21 12.14 10.34
C SER A 126 -13.83 11.63 11.65
N GLU A 127 -14.94 10.91 11.57
CA GLU A 127 -15.61 10.35 12.74
C GLU A 127 -14.73 9.37 13.53
N LYS A 128 -13.99 8.50 12.82
CA LYS A 128 -13.06 7.56 13.44
C LYS A 128 -11.92 8.28 14.17
N PHE A 129 -11.41 9.35 13.58
CA PHE A 129 -10.36 10.15 14.20
C PHE A 129 -10.88 10.91 15.42
N GLU A 130 -12.07 11.49 15.35
CA GLU A 130 -12.72 12.16 16.49
C GLU A 130 -12.95 11.19 17.66
N GLN A 131 -13.39 9.96 17.41
CA GLN A 131 -13.57 8.93 18.44
C GLN A 131 -12.30 8.63 19.23
N LYS A 132 -11.12 8.78 18.61
CA LYS A 132 -9.80 8.64 19.24
C LYS A 132 -9.21 9.98 19.73
N GLY A 133 -9.93 11.09 19.59
CA GLY A 133 -9.43 12.43 19.89
C GLY A 133 -8.27 12.86 18.99
N LEU A 134 -8.12 12.26 17.81
CA LEU A 134 -7.08 12.62 16.85
C LEU A 134 -7.49 13.87 16.08
N ILE A 135 -6.61 14.87 16.07
CA ILE A 135 -6.87 16.17 15.42
C ILE A 135 -6.09 16.22 14.11
N SER A 136 -6.80 16.28 12.98
CA SER A 136 -6.17 16.41 11.66
C SER A 136 -5.75 17.84 11.40
N VAL A 137 -4.47 18.07 11.14
CA VAL A 137 -3.88 19.34 10.72
C VAL A 137 -3.47 19.21 9.26
N VAL A 138 -4.28 19.81 8.37
CA VAL A 138 -4.11 19.68 6.92
C VAL A 138 -3.48 20.94 6.37
N ASN A 139 -2.39 20.78 5.65
CA ASN A 139 -1.73 21.82 4.87
C ASN A 139 -1.67 21.36 3.41
N ALA A 140 -2.59 21.88 2.60
CA ALA A 140 -2.71 21.53 1.19
C ALA A 140 -2.98 22.77 0.36
N PRO A 141 -2.56 22.79 -0.93
CA PRO A 141 -2.91 23.87 -1.84
C PRO A 141 -4.44 24.03 -1.96
N SER A 142 -4.90 25.29 -2.07
CA SER A 142 -6.32 25.57 -2.35
C SER A 142 -6.72 25.24 -3.79
N GLN A 143 -5.74 25.10 -4.68
CA GLN A 143 -5.95 24.75 -6.09
C GLN A 143 -5.88 23.23 -6.28
N ALA A 144 -6.54 22.75 -7.33
CA ALA A 144 -6.44 21.36 -7.75
C ALA A 144 -5.00 20.99 -8.10
N VAL A 145 -4.55 19.83 -7.64
CA VAL A 145 -3.20 19.30 -7.92
C VAL A 145 -3.36 17.96 -8.61
N TYR A 146 -2.89 17.90 -9.85
CA TYR A 146 -3.09 16.72 -10.69
C TYR A 146 -1.86 15.85 -10.81
N VAL A 147 -2.09 14.54 -10.76
CA VAL A 147 -1.11 13.49 -11.03
C VAL A 147 -1.71 12.44 -11.96
N LEU A 148 -0.85 11.65 -12.61
CA LEU A 148 -1.26 10.49 -13.39
C LEU A 148 -1.23 9.26 -12.47
N ALA A 149 -2.40 8.73 -12.14
CA ALA A 149 -2.52 7.56 -11.27
C ALA A 149 -3.85 6.82 -11.50
N ASP A 150 -4.01 5.64 -10.92
CA ASP A 150 -5.29 4.92 -10.90
C ASP A 150 -6.10 5.41 -9.68
N SER A 151 -7.27 5.98 -9.91
CA SER A 151 -8.14 6.58 -8.89
C SER A 151 -8.49 5.57 -7.79
N ARG A 152 -8.91 4.36 -8.15
CA ARG A 152 -9.27 3.30 -7.17
C ARG A 152 -8.07 2.84 -6.36
N ARG A 153 -6.91 2.70 -6.99
CA ARG A 153 -5.68 2.29 -6.31
C ARG A 153 -5.13 3.40 -5.43
N SER A 154 -5.22 4.63 -5.86
CA SER A 154 -4.84 5.80 -5.05
C SER A 154 -5.72 5.95 -3.81
N TYR A 155 -7.04 5.75 -3.94
CA TYR A 155 -7.94 5.69 -2.80
C TYR A 155 -7.54 4.56 -1.84
N ARG A 156 -7.22 3.37 -2.35
CA ARG A 156 -6.79 2.22 -1.53
C ARG A 156 -5.47 2.50 -0.78
N VAL A 157 -4.54 3.22 -1.40
CA VAL A 157 -3.31 3.68 -0.73
C VAL A 157 -3.66 4.57 0.46
N MET A 158 -4.50 5.59 0.23
CA MET A 158 -4.94 6.53 1.28
C MET A 158 -5.67 5.79 2.41
N GLU A 159 -6.60 4.91 2.07
CA GLU A 159 -7.36 4.10 3.03
C GLU A 159 -6.43 3.26 3.92
N ASN A 160 -5.42 2.60 3.34
CA ASN A 160 -4.44 1.84 4.10
C ASN A 160 -3.63 2.71 5.06
N LEU A 161 -3.20 3.89 4.61
CA LEU A 161 -2.45 4.84 5.43
C LEU A 161 -3.30 5.42 6.56
N PHE A 162 -4.54 5.81 6.30
CA PHE A 162 -5.44 6.34 7.33
C PHE A 162 -5.89 5.27 8.32
N ASN A 163 -6.10 4.03 7.86
CA ASN A 163 -6.33 2.89 8.77
C ASN A 163 -5.10 2.61 9.64
N ASN A 164 -3.89 2.77 9.11
CA ASN A 164 -2.67 2.65 9.90
C ASN A 164 -2.61 3.73 10.99
N ILE A 165 -2.86 4.98 10.65
CA ILE A 165 -2.93 6.09 11.61
C ILE A 165 -4.00 5.81 12.67
N TYR A 166 -5.23 5.44 12.26
CA TYR A 166 -6.31 5.15 13.19
C TYR A 166 -5.94 4.04 14.19
N LYS A 167 -5.22 3.01 13.75
CA LYS A 167 -4.82 1.89 14.61
C LYS A 167 -3.70 2.23 15.57
N TYR A 168 -2.69 2.92 15.09
CA TYR A 168 -1.41 3.03 15.78
C TYR A 168 -1.08 4.42 16.32
N ALA A 169 -1.82 5.45 15.95
CA ALA A 169 -1.60 6.79 16.51
C ALA A 169 -1.98 6.85 17.99
N LEU A 170 -1.17 7.56 18.77
CA LEU A 170 -1.43 7.89 20.16
C LEU A 170 -2.69 8.76 20.26
N GLU A 171 -3.65 8.34 21.08
CA GLU A 171 -4.90 9.03 21.28
C GLU A 171 -4.70 10.47 21.80
N GLY A 172 -5.56 11.37 21.40
CA GLY A 172 -5.50 12.78 21.81
C GLY A 172 -4.38 13.59 21.15
N THR A 173 -3.69 13.03 20.13
CA THR A 173 -2.59 13.72 19.43
C THR A 173 -3.02 14.29 18.08
N ARG A 174 -2.09 14.90 17.36
CA ARG A 174 -2.32 15.47 16.04
C ARG A 174 -1.83 14.55 14.93
N ILE A 175 -2.59 14.56 13.82
CA ILE A 175 -2.18 13.99 12.54
C ILE A 175 -1.82 15.16 11.64
N TYR A 176 -0.58 15.21 11.15
CA TYR A 176 -0.15 16.23 10.20
C TYR A 176 -0.20 15.65 8.79
N ILE A 177 -0.93 16.35 7.92
CA ILE A 177 -1.15 15.96 6.52
C ILE A 177 -0.70 17.11 5.66
N ASP A 178 0.43 16.95 4.98
CA ASP A 178 1.01 17.97 4.11
C ASP A 178 0.94 17.48 2.66
N LEU A 179 0.30 18.25 1.78
CA LEU A 179 0.32 18.06 0.33
C LEU A 179 0.97 19.27 -0.32
N GLY A 180 1.93 19.05 -1.17
CA GLY A 180 2.69 20.14 -1.77
C GLY A 180 3.54 19.70 -2.96
N PHE A 181 4.45 20.56 -3.37
CA PHE A 181 5.30 20.34 -4.54
C PHE A 181 6.73 20.03 -4.12
N THR A 182 7.37 19.15 -4.87
CA THR A 182 8.76 18.73 -4.69
C THR A 182 9.38 18.42 -6.05
N GLU A 183 10.62 18.00 -6.04
CA GLU A 183 11.27 17.38 -7.20
C GLU A 183 10.99 15.88 -7.18
N TRP A 184 10.48 15.35 -8.30
CA TRP A 184 10.36 13.92 -8.53
C TRP A 184 11.53 13.43 -9.38
N LYS A 185 12.13 12.31 -8.98
CA LYS A 185 13.21 11.68 -9.73
C LYS A 185 12.74 10.29 -10.20
N SER A 186 12.98 10.01 -11.47
CA SER A 186 12.70 8.68 -12.01
C SER A 186 13.54 7.62 -11.30
N ALA A 187 12.96 6.43 -11.06
CA ALA A 187 13.64 5.31 -10.41
C ALA A 187 14.91 4.84 -11.16
N ASP A 188 14.95 5.03 -12.48
CA ASP A 188 16.10 4.73 -13.33
C ASP A 188 17.16 5.85 -13.36
N GLY A 189 16.93 6.97 -12.69
CA GLY A 189 17.82 8.11 -12.65
C GLY A 189 17.88 8.93 -13.95
N SER A 190 17.02 8.65 -14.93
CA SER A 190 17.06 9.24 -16.27
C SER A 190 16.53 10.69 -16.34
N GLY A 191 15.83 11.14 -15.29
CA GLY A 191 15.24 12.48 -15.30
C GLY A 191 14.76 12.97 -13.93
N SER A 192 14.66 14.29 -13.82
CA SER A 192 14.01 14.98 -12.72
C SER A 192 12.96 15.92 -13.28
N GLN A 193 11.78 15.93 -12.66
CA GLN A 193 10.68 16.84 -13.03
C GLN A 193 9.94 17.31 -11.78
N ALA A 194 9.02 18.25 -11.96
CA ALA A 194 8.15 18.67 -10.88
C ALA A 194 7.34 17.48 -10.34
N GLY A 195 7.37 17.31 -9.03
CA GLY A 195 6.63 16.27 -8.31
C GLY A 195 5.60 16.86 -7.36
N VAL A 196 4.68 16.02 -6.95
CA VAL A 196 3.70 16.30 -5.91
C VAL A 196 3.96 15.32 -4.78
N PHE A 197 4.11 15.81 -3.55
CA PHE A 197 4.22 14.97 -2.39
C PHE A 197 2.96 15.02 -1.53
N LEU A 198 2.63 13.90 -0.92
CA LEU A 198 1.71 13.79 0.19
C LEU A 198 2.46 13.19 1.38
N SER A 199 2.51 13.90 2.50
CA SER A 199 3.15 13.47 3.73
C SER A 199 2.11 13.29 4.83
N LEU A 200 2.13 12.15 5.50
CA LEU A 200 1.28 11.82 6.65
C LEU A 200 2.19 11.57 7.86
N LYS A 201 1.91 12.24 8.98
CA LYS A 201 2.70 12.11 10.21
C LYS A 201 1.78 11.95 11.42
N ASN A 202 2.12 11.04 12.30
CA ASN A 202 1.45 10.86 13.59
C ASN A 202 2.44 10.41 14.65
N ILE A 203 2.09 10.66 15.91
CA ILE A 203 2.81 10.05 17.04
C ILE A 203 2.29 8.63 17.22
N SER A 204 3.19 7.67 17.33
CA SER A 204 2.84 6.26 17.59
C SER A 204 2.46 6.06 19.06
N ALA A 205 1.45 5.23 19.30
CA ALA A 205 1.07 4.80 20.64
C ALA A 205 2.05 3.76 21.24
N MET A 206 2.92 3.19 20.41
CA MET A 206 3.91 2.17 20.78
C MET A 206 5.30 2.60 20.34
N GLU A 207 6.32 2.15 21.04
CA GLU A 207 7.71 2.35 20.63
C GLU A 207 7.96 1.73 19.24
N LEU A 208 8.64 2.48 18.39
CA LEU A 208 8.98 2.06 17.03
C LEU A 208 10.45 1.60 16.97
N ASN A 209 10.72 0.42 17.53
CA ASN A 209 12.06 -0.18 17.58
C ASN A 209 12.38 -1.09 16.37
N VAL A 210 11.84 -0.74 15.20
CA VAL A 210 12.00 -1.49 13.95
C VAL A 210 12.54 -0.58 12.86
N ALA A 211 13.30 -1.14 11.93
CA ALA A 211 13.75 -0.37 10.77
C ALA A 211 12.55 0.00 9.87
N PRO A 212 12.54 1.22 9.28
CA PRO A 212 11.44 1.64 8.40
C PRO A 212 11.16 0.68 7.26
N GLU A 213 12.21 0.04 6.73
CA GLU A 213 12.14 -0.94 5.64
C GLU A 213 11.36 -2.19 6.06
N GLU A 214 11.55 -2.65 7.28
CA GLU A 214 10.87 -3.83 7.83
C GLU A 214 9.34 -3.62 7.91
N LEU A 215 8.88 -2.39 8.17
CA LEU A 215 7.45 -2.07 8.23
C LEU A 215 6.73 -2.22 6.88
N THR A 216 7.46 -2.23 5.78
CA THR A 216 6.94 -2.45 4.43
C THR A 216 7.07 -3.89 3.95
N GLU A 217 7.78 -4.74 4.69
CA GLU A 217 7.83 -6.16 4.39
C GLU A 217 6.49 -6.83 4.73
N ARG A 218 6.18 -7.92 4.03
CA ARG A 218 4.89 -8.59 4.19
C ARG A 218 4.84 -9.36 5.49
N PHE A 219 3.69 -9.27 6.16
CA PHE A 219 3.40 -10.00 7.41
C PHE A 219 4.29 -9.61 8.59
N ILE A 220 5.11 -8.57 8.49
CA ILE A 220 5.85 -8.06 9.63
C ILE A 220 4.92 -7.17 10.46
N ARG A 221 4.87 -7.51 11.74
CA ARG A 221 4.24 -6.71 12.80
C ARG A 221 5.31 -6.48 13.84
N GLY A 222 5.42 -5.28 14.36
CA GLY A 222 6.23 -5.05 15.55
C GLY A 222 5.82 -6.07 16.65
N ASP A 223 6.77 -6.65 17.37
CA ASP A 223 6.54 -7.80 18.26
C ASP A 223 5.41 -7.60 19.28
N GLU A 224 5.16 -6.37 19.73
CA GLU A 224 4.09 -6.03 20.65
C GLU A 224 2.72 -5.80 19.98
N SER A 225 2.68 -5.58 18.67
CA SER A 225 1.43 -5.36 17.92
C SER A 225 0.67 -6.64 17.56
N ARG A 226 1.14 -7.81 18.02
CA ARG A 226 0.46 -9.10 17.77
C ARG A 226 -0.96 -9.17 18.33
N THR A 227 -1.28 -8.34 19.32
CA THR A 227 -2.61 -8.22 19.91
C THR A 227 -3.50 -7.21 19.18
N THR A 228 -2.95 -6.29 18.39
CA THR A 228 -3.73 -5.32 17.63
C THR A 228 -4.32 -5.92 16.36
N GLU A 229 -5.53 -5.55 16.02
CA GLU A 229 -6.25 -6.05 14.84
C GLU A 229 -5.68 -5.48 13.53
N GLY A 230 -5.02 -6.32 12.71
CA GLY A 230 -4.51 -5.91 11.38
C GLY A 230 -3.95 -7.08 10.58
N SER A 231 -3.89 -6.95 9.24
CA SER A 231 -3.30 -7.94 8.33
C SER A 231 -1.75 -7.91 8.33
N GLY A 232 -1.15 -6.79 8.71
CA GLY A 232 0.27 -6.53 8.49
C GLY A 232 0.62 -6.30 7.00
N LEU A 233 -0.40 -6.17 6.14
CA LEU A 233 -0.22 -5.99 4.70
C LEU A 233 -0.48 -4.56 4.22
N GLY A 234 -1.14 -3.71 5.03
CA GLY A 234 -1.61 -2.40 4.59
C GLY A 234 -0.50 -1.48 4.08
N LEU A 235 0.65 -1.39 4.78
CA LEU A 235 1.78 -0.56 4.37
C LEU A 235 2.48 -1.14 3.13
N SER A 236 2.65 -2.47 3.05
CA SER A 236 3.23 -3.12 1.88
C SER A 236 2.34 -2.97 0.64
N ILE A 237 1.01 -3.05 0.79
CA ILE A 237 0.05 -2.77 -0.29
C ILE A 237 0.15 -1.31 -0.72
N ALA A 238 0.16 -0.37 0.22
CA ALA A 238 0.27 1.06 -0.09
C ALA A 238 1.57 1.39 -0.84
N LYS A 239 2.70 0.85 -0.40
CA LYS A 239 4.00 0.99 -1.07
C LYS A 239 3.94 0.44 -2.49
N ASN A 240 3.59 -0.83 -2.63
CA ASN A 240 3.62 -1.51 -3.92
C ASN A 240 2.64 -0.90 -4.94
N LEU A 241 1.45 -0.45 -4.50
CA LEU A 241 0.52 0.27 -5.36
C LEU A 241 1.08 1.63 -5.81
N THR A 242 1.71 2.36 -4.89
CA THR A 242 2.34 3.65 -5.21
C THR A 242 3.46 3.47 -6.24
N GLU A 243 4.34 2.49 -6.03
CA GLU A 243 5.43 2.16 -6.96
C GLU A 243 4.91 1.65 -8.31
N ALA A 244 3.87 0.82 -8.33
CA ALA A 244 3.23 0.35 -9.57
C ALA A 244 2.63 1.52 -10.38
N MET A 245 2.18 2.59 -9.72
CA MET A 245 1.72 3.83 -10.36
C MET A 245 2.85 4.82 -10.66
N ASN A 246 4.11 4.37 -10.65
CA ASN A 246 5.31 5.21 -10.89
C ASN A 246 5.50 6.32 -9.84
N GLY A 247 4.99 6.14 -8.64
CA GLY A 247 5.24 6.99 -7.49
C GLY A 247 6.42 6.49 -6.65
N MET A 248 6.87 7.32 -5.72
CA MET A 248 7.83 6.96 -4.67
C MET A 248 7.11 6.84 -3.34
N PHE A 249 7.51 5.89 -2.53
CA PHE A 249 6.98 5.64 -1.19
C PHE A 249 8.13 5.55 -0.19
N GLU A 250 8.08 6.38 0.84
CA GLU A 250 9.13 6.45 1.86
C GLU A 250 8.50 6.46 3.26
N ILE A 251 9.08 5.67 4.18
CA ILE A 251 8.77 5.71 5.61
C ILE A 251 9.97 6.26 6.34
N SER A 252 9.73 7.13 7.30
CA SER A 252 10.74 7.57 8.27
C SER A 252 10.17 7.52 9.68
N ILE A 253 11.05 7.18 10.63
CA ILE A 253 10.78 7.09 12.06
C ILE A 253 11.78 7.99 12.77
N ASP A 254 11.28 8.84 13.66
CA ASP A 254 12.10 9.67 14.54
C ASP A 254 11.52 9.61 15.96
N GLY A 255 12.09 8.74 16.79
CA GLY A 255 11.47 8.35 18.06
C GLY A 255 10.06 7.79 17.84
N ASP A 256 9.05 8.40 18.44
CA ASP A 256 7.66 8.00 18.32
C ASP A 256 6.95 8.63 17.09
N LEU A 257 7.64 9.50 16.35
CA LEU A 257 7.09 10.11 15.15
C LEU A 257 7.18 9.15 13.97
N PHE A 258 6.04 8.65 13.52
CA PHE A 258 5.89 7.90 12.28
C PHE A 258 5.52 8.82 11.13
N LYS A 259 6.24 8.73 10.03
CA LYS A 259 6.00 9.55 8.83
C LYS A 259 6.03 8.69 7.58
N VAL A 260 5.04 8.87 6.71
CA VAL A 260 5.00 8.34 5.34
C VAL A 260 5.00 9.49 4.37
N VAL A 261 5.74 9.36 3.29
CA VAL A 261 5.76 10.31 2.17
C VAL A 261 5.51 9.55 0.87
N LEU A 262 4.54 10.02 0.12
CA LEU A 262 4.28 9.61 -1.25
C LEU A 262 4.73 10.74 -2.18
N VAL A 263 5.36 10.40 -3.30
CA VAL A 263 5.71 11.40 -4.33
C VAL A 263 5.28 10.86 -5.69
N PHE A 264 4.55 11.68 -6.44
CA PHE A 264 4.13 11.38 -7.81
C PHE A 264 4.65 12.45 -8.76
N PRO A 265 4.93 12.12 -10.04
CA PRO A 265 5.20 13.11 -11.05
C PRO A 265 4.00 14.04 -11.22
N LYS A 266 4.26 15.37 -11.20
CA LYS A 266 3.20 16.37 -11.39
C LYS A 266 2.74 16.34 -12.85
N MET A 267 1.43 16.37 -13.06
CA MET A 267 0.88 16.66 -14.38
C MET A 267 0.68 18.16 -14.56
N ASP A 268 1.04 18.67 -15.73
CA ASP A 268 0.75 20.04 -16.10
C ASP A 268 -0.75 20.28 -16.22
N ASP A 269 -1.18 21.49 -15.89
CA ASP A 269 -2.55 21.91 -16.13
C ASP A 269 -2.78 21.91 -17.65
N VAL A 270 -3.79 21.14 -18.09
CA VAL A 270 -4.24 21.24 -19.49
C VAL A 270 -4.72 22.67 -19.68
N LYS A 271 -4.01 23.47 -20.45
CA LYS A 271 -4.54 24.76 -20.91
C LYS A 271 -5.88 24.47 -21.61
N PRO A 272 -6.97 25.16 -21.23
CA PRO A 272 -8.20 25.02 -21.97
C PRO A 272 -7.88 25.30 -23.45
N GLN A 273 -8.19 24.35 -24.33
CA GLN A 273 -8.14 24.60 -25.77
C GLN A 273 -9.10 25.77 -26.00
N THR A 274 -8.53 26.91 -26.31
CA THR A 274 -9.32 28.06 -26.80
C THR A 274 -9.88 27.60 -28.14
N GLU A 275 -11.17 27.24 -28.16
CA GLU A 275 -11.90 27.07 -29.41
C GLU A 275 -11.84 28.40 -30.17
N VAL A 276 -11.21 28.36 -31.34
CA VAL A 276 -11.15 29.45 -32.31
C VAL A 276 -12.36 29.36 -33.22
#